data_ccf27a064613b065155affea4e6336a8
#
_entry.id   ccf27a064613b065155affea4e6336a8
#
_cell.length_a   1.000
_cell.length_b   1.000
_cell.length_c   1.000
_cell.angle_alpha   90.00
_cell.angle_beta   90.00
_cell.angle_gamma   90.00
#
_symmetry.space_group_name_H-M   'P 1'
#
loop_
_entity.id
_entity.type
_entity.pdbx_description
1 polymer ?
#
loop_
_entity_poly.entity_id
_entity_poly.type
_entity_poly.pdbx_seq_one_letter_code
_entity_poly.pdbx_strand_id
1 'polypeptide(L)'
;MLHKPSRNKNLTRLETSIKLLAILVIVAAFPTRNFTQVRMPQIQFNDRVLANGLRVISAPDHSSPTVSIQVWYHVGSKDDPEKRSGFAHLFEHMMFKSTRNMKSEMMDRLTEDVGGNNNAFTTDDVTVYFEVIPSNYLETLIWAEADRLSGLNVNDENFKSERDVVKEEFRERVLTPPYGRFQFLLQEKSYSKHPYKRPTIGLIEDLDSASLENVQKFYSTYYRPDNVTLIVAGDFEPGQLDAWVDKYLGVIPRPQQPIPRVTTKEPERTGEIRLVEYAKIDLPAVGITFLIPPESDPDSDPLDIAQALLGVGASSRLYHSMVYEQQLAAEVVADADSREDASLFVITAVLSEGKKPAEAERSMLAEIKKLQDAPVSARELDKAKNQFITSILRERETNEGRAQALGEAAVLLGDPKLTNTDLDRLQAVSAADVQRVMKKYFKESNRLVLYYLPEAWKTNHSATRVNR
;
A
#
# COMPACT_ATOMS: atom_id res chain seq x y z
N MET A 1 -78.40 -40.09 -35.53
CA MET A 1 -77.33 -39.35 -36.28
C MET A 1 -77.05 -38.08 -35.54
N LEU A 2 -75.95 -38.06 -34.77
CA LEU A 2 -75.51 -36.88 -33.97
C LEU A 2 -74.29 -36.26 -34.62
N HIS A 3 -74.45 -35.03 -35.09
CA HIS A 3 -73.43 -34.23 -35.74
C HIS A 3 -72.45 -33.72 -34.69
N LYS A 4 -71.13 -34.03 -34.79
CA LYS A 4 -70.08 -33.43 -34.04
C LYS A 4 -69.65 -32.09 -34.67
N PRO A 5 -69.52 -30.98 -33.92
CA PRO A 5 -69.03 -29.75 -34.50
C PRO A 5 -67.54 -29.82 -34.69
N SER A 6 -66.99 -29.38 -35.81
CA SER A 6 -65.57 -29.25 -36.15
C SER A 6 -64.92 -28.14 -35.32
N ARG A 7 -63.97 -28.50 -34.55
CA ARG A 7 -63.12 -27.55 -33.74
C ARG A 7 -62.26 -26.73 -34.71
N ASN A 8 -62.48 -25.45 -34.73
CA ASN A 8 -61.78 -24.47 -35.59
C ASN A 8 -60.29 -24.34 -35.22
N LYS A 9 -59.38 -24.96 -35.98
CA LYS A 9 -57.92 -24.98 -35.76
C LYS A 9 -57.25 -23.60 -35.80
N ASN A 10 -57.97 -22.57 -36.26
CA ASN A 10 -57.41 -21.21 -36.36
C ASN A 10 -57.52 -20.44 -35.04
N LEU A 11 -58.46 -20.74 -34.15
CA LEU A 11 -58.59 -20.13 -32.84
C LEU A 11 -57.41 -20.56 -31.88
N THR A 12 -57.02 -21.84 -31.96
CA THR A 12 -55.91 -22.36 -31.11
C THR A 12 -54.55 -21.81 -31.50
N ARG A 13 -54.32 -21.50 -32.77
CA ARG A 13 -53.04 -20.82 -33.23
C ARG A 13 -52.99 -19.37 -32.80
N LEU A 14 -54.11 -18.65 -32.78
CA LEU A 14 -54.17 -17.25 -32.36
C LEU A 14 -53.91 -17.11 -30.84
N GLU A 15 -54.51 -17.98 -30.03
CA GLU A 15 -54.28 -18.00 -28.57
C GLU A 15 -52.83 -18.36 -28.20
N THR A 16 -52.19 -19.27 -28.93
CA THR A 16 -50.76 -19.63 -28.70
C THR A 16 -49.84 -18.50 -29.09
N SER A 17 -50.12 -17.78 -30.18
CA SER A 17 -49.35 -16.61 -30.61
C SER A 17 -49.49 -15.43 -29.67
N ILE A 18 -50.66 -15.17 -29.10
CA ILE A 18 -50.89 -14.12 -28.11
C ILE A 18 -50.19 -14.45 -26.78
N LYS A 19 -50.19 -15.70 -26.33
CA LYS A 19 -49.47 -16.13 -25.12
C LYS A 19 -47.95 -16.02 -25.30
N LEU A 20 -47.40 -16.36 -26.47
CA LEU A 20 -45.96 -16.17 -26.77
C LEU A 20 -45.59 -14.69 -26.84
N LEU A 21 -46.43 -13.83 -27.41
CA LEU A 21 -46.18 -12.39 -27.47
C LEU A 21 -46.25 -11.75 -26.08
N ALA A 22 -47.20 -12.18 -25.21
CA ALA A 22 -47.31 -11.72 -23.83
C ALA A 22 -46.12 -12.14 -22.98
N ILE A 23 -45.54 -13.33 -23.17
CA ILE A 23 -44.32 -13.79 -22.50
C ILE A 23 -43.12 -12.98 -22.98
N LEU A 24 -43.02 -12.66 -24.27
CA LEU A 24 -41.92 -11.83 -24.80
C LEU A 24 -41.95 -10.38 -24.29
N VAL A 25 -43.15 -9.81 -24.13
CA VAL A 25 -43.34 -8.46 -23.59
C VAL A 25 -43.05 -8.40 -22.08
N ILE A 26 -43.33 -9.46 -21.31
CA ILE A 26 -43.00 -9.54 -19.88
C ILE A 26 -41.50 -9.67 -19.67
N VAL A 27 -40.76 -10.38 -20.54
CA VAL A 27 -39.30 -10.49 -20.46
C VAL A 27 -38.61 -9.17 -20.82
N ALA A 28 -39.22 -8.36 -21.71
CA ALA A 28 -38.70 -7.02 -22.06
C ALA A 28 -39.02 -5.93 -21.02
N ALA A 29 -39.93 -6.19 -20.07
CA ALA A 29 -40.32 -5.24 -19.02
C ALA A 29 -39.60 -5.42 -17.66
N PHE A 30 -38.64 -6.35 -17.55
CA PHE A 30 -37.75 -6.31 -16.41
C PHE A 30 -36.85 -5.07 -16.56
N PRO A 31 -36.95 -4.09 -15.65
CA PRO A 31 -35.99 -2.98 -15.66
C PRO A 31 -34.60 -3.61 -15.53
N THR A 32 -33.76 -3.46 -16.54
CA THR A 32 -32.35 -3.61 -16.35
C THR A 32 -32.04 -2.78 -15.12
N ARG A 33 -31.68 -3.41 -14.01
CA ARG A 33 -31.12 -2.68 -12.86
C ARG A 33 -29.88 -1.98 -13.40
N ASN A 34 -30.05 -0.74 -13.81
CA ASN A 34 -28.93 0.17 -13.92
C ASN A 34 -28.39 0.24 -12.49
N PHE A 35 -27.34 -0.52 -12.20
CA PHE A 35 -26.52 -0.23 -11.05
C PHE A 35 -26.06 1.19 -11.24
N THR A 36 -26.61 2.10 -10.45
CA THR A 36 -26.14 3.48 -10.43
C THR A 36 -24.67 3.39 -10.08
N GLN A 37 -23.81 3.68 -11.05
CA GLN A 37 -22.39 3.72 -10.83
C GLN A 37 -22.14 4.71 -9.70
N VAL A 38 -21.56 4.25 -8.60
CA VAL A 38 -21.21 5.13 -7.49
C VAL A 38 -20.18 6.11 -8.03
N ARG A 39 -20.58 7.35 -8.23
CA ARG A 39 -19.67 8.43 -8.60
C ARG A 39 -19.21 9.12 -7.33
N MET A 40 -17.93 9.10 -7.09
CA MET A 40 -17.35 9.95 -6.07
C MET A 40 -17.42 11.42 -6.48
N PRO A 41 -17.62 12.32 -5.50
CA PRO A 41 -17.23 13.72 -5.66
C PRO A 41 -15.73 13.77 -6.02
N GLN A 42 -15.39 14.42 -7.10
CA GLN A 42 -13.98 14.64 -7.44
C GLN A 42 -13.34 15.55 -6.39
N ILE A 43 -12.13 15.22 -5.99
CA ILE A 43 -11.30 16.11 -5.17
C ILE A 43 -10.87 17.26 -6.08
N GLN A 44 -11.36 18.47 -5.77
CA GLN A 44 -10.93 19.69 -6.45
C GLN A 44 -9.63 20.15 -5.80
N PHE A 45 -8.62 20.44 -6.60
CA PHE A 45 -7.32 20.87 -6.10
C PHE A 45 -6.62 21.82 -7.06
N ASN A 46 -5.74 22.66 -6.51
CA ASN A 46 -4.77 23.44 -7.26
C ASN A 46 -3.41 22.74 -7.17
N ASP A 47 -2.61 22.83 -8.22
CA ASP A 47 -1.28 22.22 -8.32
C ASP A 47 -0.33 23.27 -8.89
N ARG A 48 0.70 23.67 -8.12
CA ARG A 48 1.71 24.63 -8.54
C ARG A 48 3.10 24.23 -8.11
N VAL A 49 4.11 24.68 -8.85
CA VAL A 49 5.52 24.47 -8.52
C VAL A 49 6.16 25.83 -8.28
N LEU A 50 6.84 25.97 -7.14
CA LEU A 50 7.56 27.21 -6.79
C LEU A 50 8.87 27.33 -7.59
N ALA A 51 9.46 28.53 -7.60
CA ALA A 51 10.73 28.77 -8.30
C ALA A 51 11.90 27.90 -7.78
N ASN A 52 11.86 27.49 -6.51
CA ASN A 52 12.85 26.60 -5.91
C ASN A 52 12.56 25.09 -6.17
N GLY A 53 11.50 24.77 -6.90
CA GLY A 53 11.14 23.40 -7.29
C GLY A 53 10.17 22.68 -6.34
N LEU A 54 9.80 23.28 -5.20
CA LEU A 54 8.82 22.70 -4.28
C LEU A 54 7.44 22.70 -4.95
N ARG A 55 6.79 21.52 -4.96
CA ARG A 55 5.43 21.36 -5.47
C ARG A 55 4.41 21.58 -4.35
N VAL A 56 3.33 22.27 -4.64
CA VAL A 56 2.24 22.53 -3.70
C VAL A 56 0.93 22.08 -4.31
N ILE A 57 0.25 21.17 -3.64
CA ILE A 57 -1.09 20.72 -4.01
C ILE A 57 -2.04 21.13 -2.89
N SER A 58 -3.08 21.88 -3.23
CA SER A 58 -4.03 22.41 -2.24
C SER A 58 -5.47 22.06 -2.62
N ALA A 59 -6.20 21.43 -1.69
CA ALA A 59 -7.58 20.98 -1.84
C ALA A 59 -8.47 21.64 -0.79
N PRO A 60 -9.02 22.82 -1.04
CA PRO A 60 -9.87 23.54 -0.09
C PRO A 60 -11.20 22.81 0.11
N ASP A 61 -11.60 22.64 1.38
CA ASP A 61 -12.86 22.05 1.78
C ASP A 61 -13.31 22.63 3.14
N HIS A 62 -14.37 23.45 3.10
CA HIS A 62 -14.90 24.15 4.28
C HIS A 62 -15.94 23.33 5.06
N SER A 63 -16.05 22.03 4.83
CA SER A 63 -17.02 21.17 5.51
C SER A 63 -16.70 20.90 6.99
N SER A 64 -15.44 21.05 7.38
CA SER A 64 -14.94 20.92 8.75
C SER A 64 -13.89 21.99 9.03
N PRO A 65 -13.85 22.61 10.23
CA PRO A 65 -12.88 23.66 10.57
C PRO A 65 -11.49 23.07 10.89
N THR A 66 -11.06 22.09 10.13
CA THR A 66 -9.76 21.42 10.26
C THR A 66 -9.01 21.40 8.94
N VAL A 67 -7.70 21.31 9.03
CA VAL A 67 -6.82 21.17 7.88
C VAL A 67 -5.83 20.06 8.11
N SER A 68 -5.57 19.26 7.07
CA SER A 68 -4.44 18.33 7.02
C SER A 68 -3.32 18.97 6.20
N ILE A 69 -2.12 18.91 6.73
CA ILE A 69 -0.87 19.27 6.07
C ILE A 69 -0.07 17.99 5.93
N GLN A 70 0.46 17.73 4.73
CA GLN A 70 1.36 16.60 4.49
C GLN A 70 2.58 17.06 3.71
N VAL A 71 3.76 16.69 4.18
CA VAL A 71 5.03 16.98 3.54
C VAL A 71 5.65 15.67 3.07
N TRP A 72 5.59 15.47 1.76
CA TRP A 72 6.06 14.26 1.09
C TRP A 72 7.48 14.48 0.58
N TYR A 73 8.44 13.77 1.14
CA TYR A 73 9.80 13.68 0.63
C TYR A 73 9.90 12.46 -0.28
N HIS A 74 10.26 12.67 -1.55
CA HIS A 74 10.48 11.57 -2.49
C HIS A 74 11.85 10.93 -2.22
N VAL A 75 11.94 10.30 -1.08
CA VAL A 75 13.09 9.54 -0.57
C VAL A 75 12.59 8.48 0.41
N GLY A 76 12.96 7.24 0.19
CA GLY A 76 12.61 6.10 1.04
C GLY A 76 13.81 5.19 1.27
N SER A 77 13.58 4.01 1.84
CA SER A 77 14.67 3.08 2.16
C SER A 77 15.43 2.57 0.93
N LYS A 78 14.84 2.64 -0.27
CA LYS A 78 15.56 2.31 -1.51
C LYS A 78 16.73 3.25 -1.79
N ASP A 79 16.65 4.51 -1.33
CA ASP A 79 17.65 5.55 -1.53
C ASP A 79 18.76 5.51 -0.48
N ASP A 80 18.66 4.67 0.54
CA ASP A 80 19.69 4.48 1.55
C ASP A 80 21.03 4.14 0.89
N PRO A 81 22.13 4.74 1.28
CA PRO A 81 23.43 4.39 0.74
C PRO A 81 23.78 2.93 1.02
N GLU A 82 24.62 2.35 0.19
CA GLU A 82 25.07 0.97 0.40
C GLU A 82 25.73 0.80 1.78
N LYS A 83 25.34 -0.22 2.53
CA LYS A 83 25.76 -0.49 3.92
C LYS A 83 25.43 0.65 4.89
N ARG A 84 24.33 1.33 4.64
CA ARG A 84 23.76 2.40 5.47
C ARG A 84 22.24 2.32 5.45
N SER A 85 21.69 1.10 5.50
CA SER A 85 20.24 0.90 5.53
C SER A 85 19.61 1.50 6.78
N GLY A 86 18.40 2.04 6.65
CA GLY A 86 17.63 2.67 7.71
C GLY A 86 17.83 4.19 7.82
N PHE A 87 18.54 4.84 6.88
CA PHE A 87 18.73 6.30 6.93
C PHE A 87 17.45 7.06 6.67
N ALA A 88 16.63 6.64 5.70
CA ALA A 88 15.33 7.27 5.45
C ALA A 88 14.44 7.22 6.70
N HIS A 89 14.36 6.07 7.36
CA HIS A 89 13.62 5.90 8.60
C HIS A 89 14.26 6.65 9.79
N LEU A 90 15.58 6.67 9.88
CA LEU A 90 16.27 7.50 10.89
C LEU A 90 15.90 8.98 10.74
N PHE A 91 15.77 9.48 9.48
CA PHE A 91 15.34 10.86 9.25
C PHE A 91 13.87 11.10 9.56
N GLU A 92 13.01 10.10 9.46
CA GLU A 92 11.66 10.20 10.00
C GLU A 92 11.71 10.64 11.48
N HIS A 93 12.51 9.98 12.31
CA HIS A 93 12.71 10.33 13.72
C HIS A 93 13.45 11.68 13.91
N MET A 94 14.51 11.89 13.15
CA MET A 94 15.34 13.10 13.27
C MET A 94 14.54 14.38 13.03
N MET A 95 13.54 14.37 12.18
CA MET A 95 12.72 15.53 11.85
C MET A 95 11.81 15.99 13.02
N PHE A 96 11.61 15.18 14.05
CA PHE A 96 10.93 15.59 15.29
C PHE A 96 11.88 16.25 16.32
N LYS A 97 13.19 16.28 16.02
CA LYS A 97 14.17 16.94 16.87
C LYS A 97 14.24 18.44 16.65
N SER A 98 15.17 19.07 17.33
CA SER A 98 15.32 20.52 17.28
C SER A 98 15.71 21.02 15.88
N THR A 99 15.26 22.23 15.60
CA THR A 99 15.66 23.00 14.44
C THR A 99 16.41 24.26 14.88
N ARG A 100 16.68 25.15 13.95
CA ARG A 100 17.28 26.47 14.26
C ARG A 100 16.39 27.28 15.22
N ASN A 101 15.07 27.22 15.06
CA ASN A 101 14.14 28.07 15.80
C ASN A 101 13.22 27.27 16.74
N MET A 102 13.15 25.95 16.62
CA MET A 102 12.34 25.09 17.46
C MET A 102 13.20 24.16 18.32
N LYS A 103 12.79 23.98 19.58
CA LYS A 103 13.35 22.93 20.46
C LYS A 103 12.80 21.56 20.05
N SER A 104 13.47 20.49 20.48
CA SER A 104 12.96 19.13 20.33
C SER A 104 11.53 19.03 20.89
N GLU A 105 10.69 18.19 20.28
CA GLU A 105 9.27 17.98 20.66
C GLU A 105 8.37 19.20 20.47
N MET A 106 8.87 20.28 19.84
CA MET A 106 8.03 21.46 19.61
C MET A 106 6.96 21.21 18.55
N MET A 107 7.24 20.35 17.55
CA MET A 107 6.22 19.96 16.55
C MET A 107 5.01 19.31 17.22
N ASP A 108 5.24 18.39 18.15
CA ASP A 108 4.17 17.72 18.89
C ASP A 108 3.32 18.74 19.66
N ARG A 109 3.97 19.72 20.33
CA ARG A 109 3.23 20.78 21.04
C ARG A 109 2.46 21.71 20.12
N LEU A 110 3.00 22.04 18.93
CA LEU A 110 2.31 22.89 17.97
C LEU A 110 1.03 22.26 17.42
N THR A 111 0.93 20.94 17.50
CA THR A 111 -0.23 20.16 17.05
C THR A 111 -1.11 19.74 18.22
N GLU A 112 -0.57 19.10 19.25
CA GLU A 112 -1.34 18.52 20.38
C GLU A 112 -1.94 19.58 21.30
N ASP A 113 -1.21 20.67 21.60
CA ASP A 113 -1.70 21.76 22.46
C ASP A 113 -2.93 22.48 21.87
N VAL A 114 -3.15 22.35 20.56
CA VAL A 114 -4.31 22.95 19.86
C VAL A 114 -5.40 21.91 19.54
N GLY A 115 -5.23 20.67 19.99
CA GLY A 115 -6.21 19.59 19.79
C GLY A 115 -6.06 18.89 18.43
N GLY A 116 -4.93 19.02 17.77
CA GLY A 116 -4.54 18.29 16.58
C GLY A 116 -3.74 17.03 16.89
N ASN A 117 -3.23 16.42 15.86
CA ASN A 117 -2.30 15.28 15.92
C ASN A 117 -1.25 15.40 14.80
N ASN A 118 -0.10 14.80 15.02
CA ASN A 118 0.93 14.65 14.00
C ASN A 118 1.48 13.23 14.03
N ASN A 119 2.05 12.81 12.90
CA ASN A 119 2.82 11.57 12.80
C ASN A 119 3.67 11.60 11.52
N ALA A 120 4.41 10.51 11.29
CA ALA A 120 5.16 10.30 10.07
C ALA A 120 5.19 8.81 9.71
N PHE A 121 5.56 8.52 8.48
CA PHE A 121 5.89 7.16 8.05
C PHE A 121 6.96 7.19 6.95
N THR A 122 7.73 6.13 6.90
CA THR A 122 8.69 5.86 5.84
C THR A 122 8.32 4.56 5.14
N THR A 123 8.31 4.61 3.81
CA THR A 123 8.20 3.42 2.96
C THR A 123 9.53 3.16 2.24
N ASP A 124 9.51 2.23 1.32
CA ASP A 124 10.67 2.03 0.44
C ASP A 124 10.88 3.19 -0.53
N ASP A 125 9.84 4.01 -0.80
CA ASP A 125 9.83 5.04 -1.85
C ASP A 125 9.75 6.48 -1.33
N VAL A 126 9.08 6.71 -0.19
CA VAL A 126 8.81 8.03 0.35
C VAL A 126 8.96 8.08 1.87
N THR A 127 9.24 9.29 2.39
CA THR A 127 9.08 9.64 3.80
C THR A 127 8.08 10.78 3.90
N VAL A 128 7.05 10.62 4.72
CA VAL A 128 5.92 11.55 4.81
C VAL A 128 5.72 11.99 6.24
N TYR A 129 5.59 13.30 6.44
CA TYR A 129 5.20 13.92 7.73
C TYR A 129 3.81 14.50 7.53
N PHE A 130 2.93 14.32 8.49
CA PHE A 130 1.56 14.80 8.38
C PHE A 130 0.99 15.27 9.72
N GLU A 131 0.19 16.32 9.63
CA GLU A 131 -0.51 16.95 10.73
C GLU A 131 -2.00 17.15 10.38
N VAL A 132 -2.85 17.03 11.40
CA VAL A 132 -4.25 17.46 11.33
C VAL A 132 -4.51 18.41 12.49
N ILE A 133 -4.88 19.64 12.16
CA ILE A 133 -5.03 20.74 13.13
C ILE A 133 -6.31 21.54 12.87
N PRO A 134 -6.80 22.34 13.84
CA PRO A 134 -7.77 23.39 13.56
C PRO A 134 -7.22 24.41 12.57
N SER A 135 -8.02 24.83 11.61
CA SER A 135 -7.60 25.63 10.43
C SER A 135 -6.94 26.96 10.78
N ASN A 136 -7.30 27.56 11.92
CA ASN A 136 -6.73 28.83 12.37
C ASN A 136 -5.25 28.75 12.79
N TYR A 137 -4.66 27.56 12.88
CA TYR A 137 -3.22 27.36 13.17
C TYR A 137 -2.39 27.03 11.92
N LEU A 138 -2.98 27.02 10.73
CA LEU A 138 -2.32 26.62 9.48
C LEU A 138 -1.03 27.42 9.20
N GLU A 139 -1.02 28.76 9.37
CA GLU A 139 0.19 29.57 9.14
C GLU A 139 1.35 29.11 10.04
N THR A 140 1.05 28.80 11.30
CA THR A 140 2.06 28.36 12.28
C THR A 140 2.72 27.06 11.82
N LEU A 141 1.92 26.09 11.31
CA LEU A 141 2.45 24.81 10.84
C LEU A 141 3.20 24.94 9.52
N ILE A 142 2.75 25.77 8.58
CA ILE A 142 3.51 26.06 7.34
C ILE A 142 4.89 26.69 7.69
N TRP A 143 4.95 27.55 8.68
CA TRP A 143 6.20 28.09 9.18
C TRP A 143 7.08 26.99 9.82
N ALA A 144 6.51 26.14 10.67
CA ALA A 144 7.23 25.06 11.35
C ALA A 144 7.81 24.06 10.34
N GLU A 145 7.04 23.69 9.32
CA GLU A 145 7.50 22.82 8.22
C GLU A 145 8.66 23.45 7.43
N ALA A 146 8.57 24.73 7.15
CA ALA A 146 9.66 25.45 6.50
C ALA A 146 10.94 25.48 7.36
N ASP A 147 10.79 25.61 8.67
CA ASP A 147 11.92 25.58 9.62
C ASP A 147 12.52 24.16 9.72
N ARG A 148 11.71 23.11 9.76
CA ARG A 148 12.17 21.70 9.66
C ARG A 148 12.97 21.46 8.39
N LEU A 149 12.41 21.85 7.23
CA LEU A 149 13.05 21.61 5.94
C LEU A 149 14.39 22.34 5.80
N SER A 150 14.52 23.56 6.34
CA SER A 150 15.70 24.41 6.12
C SER A 150 16.66 24.52 7.29
N GLY A 151 16.22 24.12 8.48
CA GLY A 151 16.91 24.44 9.74
C GLY A 151 17.07 23.27 10.71
N LEU A 152 16.85 22.04 10.30
CA LEU A 152 17.01 20.87 11.15
C LEU A 152 18.44 20.79 11.72
N ASN A 153 18.56 20.57 13.03
CA ASN A 153 19.85 20.40 13.72
C ASN A 153 20.35 18.97 13.59
N VAL A 154 21.01 18.66 12.46
CA VAL A 154 21.68 17.38 12.25
C VAL A 154 23.05 17.42 12.96
N ASN A 155 23.04 17.13 14.24
CA ASN A 155 24.21 17.13 15.14
C ASN A 155 24.42 15.76 15.80
N ASP A 156 25.53 15.60 16.51
CA ASP A 156 25.94 14.33 17.12
C ASP A 156 24.97 13.87 18.23
N GLU A 157 24.39 14.79 18.97
CA GLU A 157 23.45 14.51 20.06
C GLU A 157 22.14 13.94 19.51
N ASN A 158 21.47 14.64 18.61
CA ASN A 158 20.22 14.22 17.98
C ASN A 158 20.43 12.90 17.20
N PHE A 159 21.51 12.79 16.45
CA PHE A 159 21.82 11.57 15.69
C PHE A 159 21.97 10.34 16.59
N LYS A 160 22.76 10.44 17.68
CA LYS A 160 22.97 9.31 18.59
C LYS A 160 21.70 8.92 19.31
N SER A 161 20.92 9.92 19.79
CA SER A 161 19.64 9.70 20.41
C SER A 161 18.72 8.89 19.50
N GLU A 162 18.47 9.38 18.27
CA GLU A 162 17.50 8.75 17.37
C GLU A 162 17.99 7.43 16.79
N ARG A 163 19.29 7.31 16.53
CA ARG A 163 19.87 6.01 16.17
C ARG A 163 19.57 4.93 17.23
N ASP A 164 19.72 5.26 18.49
CA ASP A 164 19.50 4.29 19.58
C ASP A 164 17.99 3.99 19.74
N VAL A 165 17.11 4.96 19.49
CA VAL A 165 15.66 4.75 19.42
C VAL A 165 15.29 3.80 18.27
N VAL A 166 15.77 4.04 17.06
CA VAL A 166 15.50 3.18 15.89
C VAL A 166 16.03 1.75 16.11
N LYS A 167 17.18 1.60 16.77
CA LYS A 167 17.72 0.26 17.12
C LYS A 167 16.82 -0.47 18.12
N GLU A 168 16.25 0.24 19.09
CA GLU A 168 15.31 -0.36 20.03
C GLU A 168 14.00 -0.74 19.33
N GLU A 169 13.51 0.13 18.48
CA GLU A 169 12.33 -0.16 17.64
C GLU A 169 12.56 -1.41 16.76
N PHE A 170 13.75 -1.57 16.18
CA PHE A 170 14.08 -2.79 15.44
C PHE A 170 13.99 -4.04 16.34
N ARG A 171 14.45 -3.95 17.59
CA ARG A 171 14.33 -5.06 18.54
C ARG A 171 12.87 -5.37 18.84
N GLU A 172 12.08 -4.33 19.11
CA GLU A 172 10.66 -4.47 19.48
C GLU A 172 9.80 -4.94 18.32
N ARG A 173 10.01 -4.45 17.09
CA ARG A 173 9.16 -4.78 15.94
C ARG A 173 9.64 -6.01 15.15
N VAL A 174 10.95 -6.29 15.12
CA VAL A 174 11.50 -7.34 14.28
C VAL A 174 11.99 -8.55 15.08
N LEU A 175 12.72 -8.32 16.20
CA LEU A 175 13.36 -9.42 16.94
C LEU A 175 12.46 -10.00 18.03
N THR A 176 11.65 -9.18 18.70
CA THR A 176 10.81 -9.63 19.81
C THR A 176 9.54 -10.36 19.37
N PRO A 177 8.78 -9.89 18.36
CA PRO A 177 7.59 -10.61 17.92
C PRO A 177 7.94 -11.96 17.26
N PRO A 178 7.19 -13.03 17.53
CA PRO A 178 7.47 -14.36 17.00
C PRO A 178 7.67 -14.42 15.49
N TYR A 179 6.90 -13.62 14.74
CA TYR A 179 6.92 -13.59 13.27
C TYR A 179 7.51 -12.29 12.69
N GLY A 180 8.12 -11.40 13.49
CA GLY A 180 8.72 -10.16 12.99
C GLY A 180 9.80 -10.42 11.94
N ARG A 181 10.72 -11.38 12.21
CA ARG A 181 11.74 -11.80 11.23
C ARG A 181 11.17 -12.50 9.99
N PHE A 182 10.02 -13.11 10.09
CA PHE A 182 9.39 -13.80 8.96
C PHE A 182 9.04 -12.83 7.83
N GLN A 183 8.40 -11.70 8.15
CA GLN A 183 8.06 -10.66 7.16
C GLN A 183 9.32 -10.03 6.56
N PHE A 184 10.29 -9.71 7.41
CA PHE A 184 11.59 -9.21 7.01
C PHE A 184 12.29 -10.14 5.99
N LEU A 185 12.34 -11.45 6.26
CA LEU A 185 12.96 -12.42 5.38
C LEU A 185 12.23 -12.56 4.04
N LEU A 186 10.89 -12.47 4.04
CA LEU A 186 10.11 -12.50 2.80
C LEU A 186 10.50 -11.36 1.88
N GLN A 187 10.59 -10.13 2.40
CA GLN A 187 11.04 -8.97 1.62
C GLN A 187 12.50 -9.16 1.17
N GLU A 188 13.43 -9.40 2.10
CA GLU A 188 14.87 -9.53 1.82
C GLU A 188 15.16 -10.57 0.73
N LYS A 189 14.52 -11.74 0.80
CA LYS A 189 14.78 -12.86 -0.12
C LYS A 189 14.01 -12.75 -1.43
N SER A 190 13.00 -11.86 -1.50
CA SER A 190 12.21 -11.66 -2.70
C SER A 190 12.94 -10.86 -3.77
N TYR A 191 13.86 -9.99 -3.38
CA TYR A 191 14.65 -9.18 -4.31
C TYR A 191 16.11 -9.66 -4.37
N SER A 192 16.65 -9.73 -5.59
CA SER A 192 18.04 -10.14 -5.81
C SER A 192 18.98 -8.95 -5.95
N LYS A 193 18.56 -7.89 -6.62
CA LYS A 193 19.38 -6.72 -6.94
C LYS A 193 18.79 -5.40 -6.45
N HIS A 194 17.47 -5.25 -6.55
CA HIS A 194 16.82 -4.00 -6.19
C HIS A 194 17.02 -3.67 -4.71
N PRO A 195 17.23 -2.39 -4.35
CA PRO A 195 17.37 -1.97 -2.95
C PRO A 195 16.19 -2.34 -2.05
N TYR A 196 15.01 -2.60 -2.55
CA TYR A 196 13.85 -3.10 -1.78
C TYR A 196 14.12 -4.38 -0.99
N LYS A 197 15.22 -5.09 -1.25
CA LYS A 197 15.66 -6.20 -0.39
C LYS A 197 16.08 -5.77 1.01
N ARG A 198 16.34 -4.47 1.23
CA ARG A 198 16.70 -3.92 2.53
C ARG A 198 15.43 -3.52 3.29
N PRO A 199 15.35 -3.80 4.60
CA PRO A 199 14.19 -3.38 5.36
C PRO A 199 14.16 -1.87 5.53
N THR A 200 13.00 -1.29 5.54
CA THR A 200 12.80 0.16 5.73
C THR A 200 13.40 0.66 7.03
N ILE A 201 13.24 -0.10 8.12
CA ILE A 201 13.83 0.23 9.43
C ILE A 201 15.37 0.12 9.46
N GLY A 202 15.98 -0.51 8.44
CA GLY A 202 17.41 -0.72 8.34
C GLY A 202 17.93 -1.92 9.14
N LEU A 203 19.27 -2.01 9.21
CA LEU A 203 19.98 -3.03 9.98
C LEU A 203 20.74 -2.34 11.12
N ILE A 204 20.77 -2.96 12.30
CA ILE A 204 21.46 -2.42 13.48
C ILE A 204 22.95 -2.18 13.17
N GLU A 205 23.59 -3.11 12.44
CA GLU A 205 25.01 -3.01 12.06
C GLU A 205 25.29 -1.81 11.14
N ASP A 206 24.37 -1.51 10.23
CA ASP A 206 24.47 -0.36 9.31
C ASP A 206 24.32 0.96 10.09
N LEU A 207 23.36 1.03 11.01
CA LEU A 207 23.13 2.19 11.87
C LEU A 207 24.31 2.43 12.83
N ASP A 208 24.89 1.36 13.41
CA ASP A 208 26.07 1.47 14.29
C ASP A 208 27.32 1.92 13.55
N SER A 209 27.47 1.58 12.28
CA SER A 209 28.60 1.98 11.46
C SER A 209 28.45 3.38 10.85
N ALA A 210 27.29 4.03 11.01
CA ALA A 210 27.02 5.35 10.46
C ALA A 210 27.78 6.46 11.18
N SER A 211 28.30 7.42 10.42
CA SER A 211 28.92 8.65 10.95
C SER A 211 27.95 9.84 10.80
N LEU A 212 28.18 10.87 11.63
CA LEU A 212 27.42 12.13 11.50
C LEU A 212 27.57 12.74 10.10
N GLU A 213 28.75 12.64 9.46
CA GLU A 213 28.96 13.11 8.08
C GLU A 213 28.04 12.37 7.07
N ASN A 214 27.87 11.06 7.22
CA ASN A 214 26.98 10.29 6.36
C ASN A 214 25.54 10.78 6.50
N VAL A 215 25.10 11.05 7.74
CA VAL A 215 23.75 11.52 8.04
C VAL A 215 23.53 12.94 7.49
N GLN A 216 24.47 13.86 7.70
CA GLN A 216 24.44 15.22 7.15
C GLN A 216 24.39 15.22 5.62
N LYS A 217 25.16 14.32 4.98
CA LYS A 217 25.15 14.16 3.53
C LYS A 217 23.79 13.68 3.02
N PHE A 218 23.18 12.70 3.70
CA PHE A 218 21.85 12.21 3.33
C PHE A 218 20.81 13.32 3.42
N TYR A 219 20.79 14.08 4.52
CA TYR A 219 19.91 15.24 4.69
C TYR A 219 20.07 16.25 3.55
N SER A 220 21.28 16.71 3.30
CA SER A 220 21.55 17.71 2.26
C SER A 220 21.25 17.22 0.83
N THR A 221 21.22 15.91 0.64
CA THR A 221 20.93 15.28 -0.66
C THR A 221 19.43 15.21 -0.94
N TYR A 222 18.62 14.81 0.04
CA TYR A 222 17.23 14.46 -0.17
C TYR A 222 16.21 15.41 0.48
N TYR A 223 16.57 16.08 1.60
CA TYR A 223 15.70 17.01 2.33
C TYR A 223 15.87 18.43 1.78
N ARG A 224 15.24 18.68 0.62
CA ARG A 224 15.43 19.91 -0.17
C ARG A 224 14.14 20.24 -0.92
N PRO A 225 13.88 21.54 -1.22
CA PRO A 225 12.58 21.95 -1.76
C PRO A 225 12.17 21.25 -3.05
N ASP A 226 13.13 20.98 -3.96
CA ASP A 226 12.85 20.31 -5.23
C ASP A 226 12.70 18.77 -5.13
N ASN A 227 12.67 18.23 -3.90
CA ASN A 227 12.33 16.84 -3.58
C ASN A 227 11.09 16.73 -2.68
N VAL A 228 10.37 17.84 -2.50
CA VAL A 228 9.21 17.94 -1.60
C VAL A 228 7.95 18.25 -2.39
N THR A 229 6.89 17.52 -2.04
CA THR A 229 5.52 17.89 -2.37
C THR A 229 4.78 18.21 -1.08
N LEU A 230 4.36 19.47 -0.92
CA LEU A 230 3.48 19.90 0.15
C LEU A 230 2.02 19.72 -0.29
N ILE A 231 1.24 19.05 0.54
CA ILE A 231 -0.18 18.85 0.31
C ILE A 231 -0.97 19.45 1.46
N VAL A 232 -1.96 20.26 1.15
CA VAL A 232 -2.85 20.87 2.15
C VAL A 232 -4.29 20.62 1.74
N ALA A 233 -5.05 19.93 2.60
CA ALA A 233 -6.47 19.65 2.37
C ALA A 233 -7.31 20.07 3.57
N GLY A 234 -8.42 20.77 3.33
CA GLY A 234 -9.34 21.21 4.38
C GLY A 234 -9.72 22.68 4.32
N ASP A 235 -9.97 23.26 5.49
CA ASP A 235 -10.54 24.61 5.62
C ASP A 235 -9.45 25.69 5.56
N PHE A 236 -9.29 26.29 4.40
CA PHE A 236 -8.39 27.43 4.18
C PHE A 236 -8.76 28.23 2.93
N GLU A 237 -8.35 29.50 2.90
CA GLU A 237 -8.46 30.36 1.72
C GLU A 237 -7.21 30.18 0.82
N PRO A 238 -7.36 29.74 -0.45
CA PRO A 238 -6.23 29.44 -1.33
C PRO A 238 -5.20 30.58 -1.46
N GLY A 239 -5.67 31.82 -1.66
CA GLY A 239 -4.76 32.97 -1.77
C GLY A 239 -3.96 33.27 -0.50
N GLN A 240 -4.52 32.97 0.67
CA GLN A 240 -3.82 33.12 1.94
C GLN A 240 -2.77 32.01 2.14
N LEU A 241 -3.12 30.75 1.83
CA LEU A 241 -2.17 29.65 1.83
C LEU A 241 -0.99 29.94 0.89
N ASP A 242 -1.28 30.39 -0.32
CA ASP A 242 -0.24 30.74 -1.30
C ASP A 242 0.72 31.80 -0.77
N ALA A 243 0.20 32.84 -0.12
CA ALA A 243 1.04 33.88 0.48
C ALA A 243 1.95 33.36 1.61
N TRP A 244 1.46 32.44 2.46
CA TRP A 244 2.26 31.81 3.52
C TRP A 244 3.32 30.87 2.95
N VAL A 245 2.95 30.06 1.97
CA VAL A 245 3.89 29.14 1.29
C VAL A 245 5.01 29.94 0.61
N ASP A 246 4.69 31.01 -0.12
CA ASP A 246 5.70 31.84 -0.78
C ASP A 246 6.62 32.53 0.25
N LYS A 247 6.05 32.99 1.37
CA LYS A 247 6.78 33.68 2.46
C LYS A 247 7.78 32.77 3.18
N TYR A 248 7.37 31.52 3.47
CA TYR A 248 8.17 30.64 4.34
C TYR A 248 8.94 29.56 3.56
N LEU A 249 8.32 28.92 2.58
CA LEU A 249 8.91 27.83 1.80
C LEU A 249 9.56 28.32 0.49
N GLY A 250 8.99 29.34 -0.13
CA GLY A 250 9.47 29.87 -1.41
C GLY A 250 10.86 30.50 -1.34
N VAL A 251 11.30 30.92 -0.16
CA VAL A 251 12.62 31.54 0.09
C VAL A 251 13.74 30.51 0.35
N ILE A 252 13.40 29.25 0.54
CA ILE A 252 14.39 28.19 0.77
C ILE A 252 15.17 27.94 -0.54
N PRO A 253 16.52 28.01 -0.52
CA PRO A 253 17.28 27.87 -1.75
C PRO A 253 17.26 26.45 -2.32
N ARG A 254 17.18 26.34 -3.64
CA ARG A 254 17.32 25.07 -4.35
C ARG A 254 18.81 24.74 -4.52
N PRO A 255 19.29 23.56 -4.06
CA PRO A 255 20.62 23.08 -4.37
C PRO A 255 20.82 22.82 -5.88
N GLN A 256 22.03 23.02 -6.37
CA GLN A 256 22.34 22.87 -7.81
C GLN A 256 22.61 21.41 -8.22
N GLN A 257 23.04 20.57 -7.27
CA GLN A 257 23.36 19.17 -7.54
C GLN A 257 22.08 18.39 -7.86
N PRO A 258 22.10 17.48 -8.85
CA PRO A 258 20.97 16.63 -9.10
C PRO A 258 20.72 15.68 -7.93
N ILE A 259 19.44 15.33 -7.71
CA ILE A 259 19.07 14.31 -6.73
C ILE A 259 19.40 12.94 -7.34
N PRO A 260 20.21 12.11 -6.68
CA PRO A 260 20.44 10.75 -7.16
C PRO A 260 19.14 9.95 -7.06
N ARG A 261 18.90 9.10 -8.07
CA ARG A 261 17.73 8.20 -8.11
C ARG A 261 18.18 6.77 -8.32
N VAL A 262 17.49 5.84 -7.73
CA VAL A 262 17.69 4.42 -7.96
C VAL A 262 17.30 4.10 -9.41
N THR A 263 18.22 3.47 -10.14
CA THR A 263 18.02 3.03 -11.54
C THR A 263 18.16 1.52 -11.70
N THR A 264 18.48 0.83 -10.60
CA THR A 264 18.61 -0.62 -10.57
C THR A 264 17.24 -1.25 -10.78
N LYS A 265 17.12 -2.14 -11.75
CA LYS A 265 15.90 -2.92 -11.96
C LYS A 265 16.06 -4.31 -11.36
N GLU A 266 14.99 -4.79 -10.74
CA GLU A 266 14.93 -6.19 -10.32
C GLU A 266 14.75 -7.09 -11.56
N PRO A 267 15.60 -8.11 -11.75
CA PRO A 267 15.43 -9.04 -12.85
C PRO A 267 14.23 -9.97 -12.61
N GLU A 268 13.60 -10.42 -13.69
CA GLU A 268 12.59 -11.47 -13.61
C GLU A 268 13.17 -12.73 -12.94
N ARG A 269 12.39 -13.36 -12.10
CA ARG A 269 12.76 -14.68 -11.56
C ARG A 269 12.66 -15.74 -12.67
N THR A 270 13.67 -16.60 -12.75
CA THR A 270 13.74 -17.67 -13.75
C THR A 270 13.53 -19.07 -13.15
N GLY A 271 13.22 -19.16 -11.86
CA GLY A 271 12.99 -20.42 -11.16
C GLY A 271 12.45 -20.20 -9.75
N GLU A 272 11.80 -21.22 -9.20
CA GLU A 272 11.30 -21.20 -7.83
C GLU A 272 12.44 -21.08 -6.82
N ILE A 273 12.25 -20.22 -5.82
CA ILE A 273 13.15 -20.12 -4.66
C ILE A 273 12.45 -20.78 -3.46
N ARG A 274 13.12 -21.74 -2.82
CA ARG A 274 12.61 -22.41 -1.61
C ARG A 274 13.54 -22.22 -0.44
N LEU A 275 13.00 -21.75 0.66
CA LEU A 275 13.72 -21.42 1.88
C LEU A 275 13.05 -22.09 3.08
N VAL A 276 13.88 -22.47 4.05
CA VAL A 276 13.44 -22.96 5.35
C VAL A 276 14.23 -22.25 6.42
N GLU A 277 13.52 -21.56 7.29
CA GLU A 277 14.08 -20.88 8.46
C GLU A 277 13.49 -21.46 9.74
N TYR A 278 14.30 -21.53 10.80
CA TYR A 278 13.90 -22.03 12.11
C TYR A 278 13.99 -20.90 13.13
N ALA A 279 12.93 -20.75 13.93
CA ALA A 279 12.82 -19.68 14.91
C ALA A 279 12.14 -20.16 16.21
N LYS A 280 12.25 -19.34 17.25
CA LYS A 280 11.57 -19.57 18.52
C LYS A 280 10.09 -19.18 18.39
N ILE A 281 9.34 -20.03 17.74
CA ILE A 281 7.89 -19.92 17.52
C ILE A 281 7.20 -21.23 17.89
N ASP A 282 5.92 -21.15 18.21
CA ASP A 282 5.12 -22.34 18.54
C ASP A 282 4.44 -22.93 17.30
N LEU A 283 3.92 -22.10 16.43
CA LEU A 283 3.20 -22.49 15.24
C LEU A 283 4.02 -22.19 13.99
N PRO A 284 4.09 -23.11 13.02
CA PRO A 284 4.80 -22.85 11.77
C PRO A 284 4.06 -21.79 10.92
N ALA A 285 4.82 -21.04 10.13
CA ALA A 285 4.25 -20.14 9.12
C ALA A 285 4.77 -20.49 7.72
N VAL A 286 3.97 -20.14 6.72
CA VAL A 286 4.30 -20.29 5.29
C VAL A 286 4.11 -18.94 4.62
N GLY A 287 5.12 -18.48 3.88
CA GLY A 287 5.05 -17.32 3.02
C GLY A 287 5.30 -17.67 1.57
N ILE A 288 4.52 -17.11 0.68
CA ILE A 288 4.72 -17.21 -0.77
C ILE A 288 4.75 -15.81 -1.34
N THR A 289 5.76 -15.51 -2.17
CA THR A 289 5.82 -14.22 -2.86
C THR A 289 5.98 -14.39 -4.37
N PHE A 290 5.42 -13.44 -5.11
CA PHE A 290 5.59 -13.30 -6.55
C PHE A 290 6.02 -11.87 -6.84
N LEU A 291 6.98 -11.68 -7.75
CA LEU A 291 7.27 -10.36 -8.30
C LEU A 291 6.10 -9.93 -9.18
N ILE A 292 5.60 -8.73 -8.96
CA ILE A 292 4.55 -8.10 -9.75
C ILE A 292 5.04 -6.74 -10.27
N PRO A 293 4.38 -6.13 -11.26
CA PRO A 293 4.84 -4.88 -11.85
C PRO A 293 4.72 -3.71 -10.86
N PRO A 294 5.35 -2.55 -11.16
CA PRO A 294 5.16 -1.33 -10.39
C PRO A 294 3.70 -0.88 -10.36
N GLU A 295 3.35 -0.08 -9.34
CA GLU A 295 1.99 0.44 -9.15
C GLU A 295 1.46 1.23 -10.35
N SER A 296 2.33 1.90 -11.08
CA SER A 296 1.98 2.65 -12.30
C SER A 296 1.62 1.77 -13.51
N ASP A 297 1.82 0.45 -13.45
CA ASP A 297 1.48 -0.48 -14.55
C ASP A 297 -0.04 -0.72 -14.59
N PRO A 298 -0.65 -0.80 -15.80
CA PRO A 298 -2.07 -1.11 -15.94
C PRO A 298 -2.53 -2.45 -15.33
N ASP A 299 -1.61 -3.35 -15.02
CA ASP A 299 -1.91 -4.62 -14.35
C ASP A 299 -2.09 -4.47 -12.83
N SER A 300 -1.77 -3.29 -12.23
CA SER A 300 -1.92 -3.03 -10.79
C SER A 300 -3.39 -3.15 -10.36
N ASP A 301 -4.32 -2.41 -10.98
CA ASP A 301 -5.75 -2.47 -10.62
C ASP A 301 -6.33 -3.92 -10.65
N PRO A 302 -6.05 -4.79 -11.68
CA PRO A 302 -6.43 -6.20 -11.64
C PRO A 302 -5.76 -7.02 -10.53
N LEU A 303 -4.54 -6.68 -10.11
CA LEU A 303 -3.83 -7.34 -9.01
C LEU A 303 -4.44 -6.98 -7.66
N ASP A 304 -4.88 -5.73 -7.46
CA ASP A 304 -5.63 -5.31 -6.27
C ASP A 304 -6.95 -6.07 -6.13
N ILE A 305 -7.66 -6.24 -7.25
CA ILE A 305 -8.86 -7.08 -7.24
C ILE A 305 -8.53 -8.55 -6.94
N ALA A 306 -7.40 -9.08 -7.42
CA ALA A 306 -6.94 -10.42 -7.08
C ALA A 306 -6.61 -10.55 -5.58
N GLN A 307 -6.01 -9.52 -4.96
CA GLN A 307 -5.81 -9.43 -3.52
C GLN A 307 -7.14 -9.50 -2.77
N ALA A 308 -8.13 -8.71 -3.17
CA ALA A 308 -9.44 -8.73 -2.52
C ALA A 308 -10.12 -10.10 -2.60
N LEU A 309 -10.03 -10.75 -3.75
CA LEU A 309 -10.59 -12.09 -3.95
C LEU A 309 -9.90 -13.15 -3.08
N LEU A 310 -8.57 -13.05 -2.95
CA LEU A 310 -7.77 -14.04 -2.21
C LEU A 310 -7.77 -13.81 -0.71
N GLY A 311 -7.60 -12.55 -0.24
CA GLY A 311 -7.22 -12.28 1.15
C GLY A 311 -8.11 -11.29 1.93
N VAL A 312 -8.97 -10.48 1.29
CA VAL A 312 -9.69 -9.42 2.03
C VAL A 312 -10.98 -9.95 2.68
N GLY A 313 -10.95 -10.00 4.01
CA GLY A 313 -12.10 -10.35 4.85
C GLY A 313 -12.41 -11.85 4.92
N ALA A 314 -13.31 -12.21 5.84
CA ALA A 314 -13.64 -13.61 6.15
C ALA A 314 -14.29 -14.40 5.00
N SER A 315 -14.77 -13.71 3.97
CA SER A 315 -15.36 -14.31 2.78
C SER A 315 -14.42 -14.38 1.58
N SER A 316 -13.13 -14.08 1.78
CA SER A 316 -12.07 -14.29 0.78
C SER A 316 -11.77 -15.78 0.60
N ARG A 317 -11.20 -16.14 -0.54
CA ARG A 317 -10.96 -17.55 -0.89
C ARG A 317 -10.02 -18.25 0.07
N LEU A 318 -8.91 -17.60 0.41
CA LEU A 318 -7.92 -18.18 1.32
C LEU A 318 -8.47 -18.33 2.73
N TYR A 319 -9.15 -17.31 3.26
CA TYR A 319 -9.75 -17.39 4.59
C TYR A 319 -10.80 -18.50 4.65
N HIS A 320 -11.73 -18.53 3.70
CA HIS A 320 -12.77 -19.53 3.65
C HIS A 320 -12.20 -20.96 3.54
N SER A 321 -11.26 -21.16 2.62
CA SER A 321 -10.65 -22.48 2.39
C SER A 321 -9.75 -22.92 3.56
N MET A 322 -8.82 -22.05 4.01
CA MET A 322 -7.75 -22.46 4.93
C MET A 322 -8.12 -22.31 6.40
N VAL A 323 -8.91 -21.27 6.74
CA VAL A 323 -9.30 -21.01 8.14
C VAL A 323 -10.62 -21.72 8.46
N TYR A 324 -11.65 -21.50 7.65
CA TYR A 324 -12.99 -21.98 7.96
C TYR A 324 -13.20 -23.47 7.61
N GLU A 325 -12.93 -23.88 6.36
CA GLU A 325 -13.21 -25.26 5.92
C GLU A 325 -12.16 -26.28 6.38
N GLN A 326 -10.88 -26.03 6.08
CA GLN A 326 -9.80 -26.99 6.33
C GLN A 326 -9.16 -26.85 7.72
N GLN A 327 -9.39 -25.71 8.39
CA GLN A 327 -8.77 -25.38 9.68
C GLN A 327 -7.24 -25.57 9.67
N LEU A 328 -6.61 -25.23 8.54
CA LEU A 328 -5.18 -25.33 8.32
C LEU A 328 -4.42 -24.16 8.94
N ALA A 329 -5.03 -22.99 8.95
CA ALA A 329 -4.40 -21.76 9.38
C ALA A 329 -5.22 -21.09 10.49
N ALA A 330 -4.54 -20.49 11.45
CA ALA A 330 -5.12 -19.56 12.40
C ALA A 330 -5.33 -18.18 11.74
N GLU A 331 -4.43 -17.83 10.82
CA GLU A 331 -4.47 -16.57 10.08
C GLU A 331 -3.94 -16.81 8.66
N VAL A 332 -4.53 -16.11 7.69
CA VAL A 332 -4.03 -16.05 6.31
C VAL A 332 -4.26 -14.64 5.75
N VAL A 333 -3.23 -14.10 5.11
CA VAL A 333 -3.23 -12.76 4.49
C VAL A 333 -2.75 -12.89 3.05
N ALA A 334 -3.35 -12.12 2.15
CA ALA A 334 -2.82 -11.89 0.81
C ALA A 334 -2.79 -10.39 0.55
N ASP A 335 -1.67 -9.89 0.07
CA ASP A 335 -1.40 -8.49 -0.13
C ASP A 335 -0.66 -8.23 -1.44
N ALA A 336 -1.09 -7.22 -2.19
CA ALA A 336 -0.37 -6.66 -3.32
C ALA A 336 0.42 -5.45 -2.80
N ASP A 337 1.65 -5.70 -2.33
CA ASP A 337 2.57 -4.69 -1.82
C ASP A 337 3.11 -3.87 -3.00
N SER A 338 2.29 -2.91 -3.44
CA SER A 338 2.54 -2.05 -4.59
C SER A 338 3.58 -0.99 -4.27
N ARG A 339 4.52 -0.77 -5.20
CA ARG A 339 5.68 0.12 -5.05
C ARG A 339 5.94 0.88 -6.35
N GLU A 340 6.76 1.91 -6.29
CA GLU A 340 7.15 2.71 -7.46
C GLU A 340 7.94 1.90 -8.52
N ASP A 341 8.73 0.91 -8.06
CA ASP A 341 9.47 -0.03 -8.90
C ASP A 341 8.85 -1.44 -8.84
N ALA A 342 9.66 -2.50 -8.91
CA ALA A 342 9.16 -3.89 -8.83
C ALA A 342 8.44 -4.17 -7.51
N SER A 343 7.18 -4.52 -7.58
CA SER A 343 6.31 -4.80 -6.45
C SER A 343 6.26 -6.28 -6.08
N LEU A 344 5.61 -6.62 -4.96
CA LEU A 344 5.42 -8.00 -4.53
C LEU A 344 3.93 -8.31 -4.34
N PHE A 345 3.53 -9.51 -4.75
CA PHE A 345 2.31 -10.12 -4.20
C PHE A 345 2.72 -11.13 -3.14
N VAL A 346 2.26 -10.90 -1.92
CA VAL A 346 2.65 -11.66 -0.73
C VAL A 346 1.46 -12.44 -0.19
N ILE A 347 1.62 -13.74 0.05
CA ILE A 347 0.62 -14.56 0.73
C ILE A 347 1.30 -15.21 1.93
N THR A 348 0.76 -14.98 3.13
CA THR A 348 1.28 -15.58 4.37
C THR A 348 0.19 -16.30 5.12
N ALA A 349 0.56 -17.37 5.82
CA ALA A 349 -0.31 -18.02 6.79
C ALA A 349 0.47 -18.47 8.02
N VAL A 350 -0.12 -18.24 9.19
CA VAL A 350 0.27 -18.87 10.44
C VAL A 350 -0.63 -20.10 10.62
N LEU A 351 -0.01 -21.27 10.79
CA LEU A 351 -0.75 -22.53 10.78
C LEU A 351 -1.38 -22.84 12.14
N SER A 352 -2.46 -23.60 12.13
CA SER A 352 -3.04 -24.17 13.35
C SER A 352 -2.13 -25.29 13.89
N GLU A 353 -2.26 -25.59 15.17
CA GLU A 353 -1.47 -26.64 15.84
C GLU A 353 -1.56 -27.99 15.12
N GLY A 354 -0.44 -28.67 14.97
CA GLY A 354 -0.34 -29.97 14.32
C GLY A 354 -0.43 -29.98 12.79
N LYS A 355 -0.64 -28.84 12.15
CA LYS A 355 -0.73 -28.73 10.68
C LYS A 355 0.65 -28.64 10.02
N LYS A 356 0.73 -29.10 8.78
CA LYS A 356 1.98 -29.18 8.03
C LYS A 356 2.13 -28.05 7.02
N PRO A 357 3.29 -27.39 6.92
CA PRO A 357 3.55 -26.32 5.95
C PRO A 357 3.23 -26.70 4.50
N ALA A 358 3.56 -27.92 4.09
CA ALA A 358 3.27 -28.39 2.73
C ALA A 358 1.76 -28.54 2.41
N GLU A 359 0.92 -28.73 3.42
CA GLU A 359 -0.54 -28.76 3.24
C GLU A 359 -1.08 -27.33 3.02
N ALA A 360 -0.59 -26.37 3.80
CA ALA A 360 -0.94 -24.96 3.65
C ALA A 360 -0.49 -24.41 2.29
N GLU A 361 0.76 -24.67 1.89
CA GLU A 361 1.26 -24.29 0.57
C GLU A 361 0.37 -24.83 -0.56
N ARG A 362 0.03 -26.13 -0.51
CA ARG A 362 -0.87 -26.72 -1.52
C ARG A 362 -2.24 -26.04 -1.55
N SER A 363 -2.78 -25.70 -0.39
CA SER A 363 -4.08 -25.01 -0.31
C SER A 363 -4.01 -23.60 -0.90
N MET A 364 -2.96 -22.81 -0.58
CA MET A 364 -2.72 -21.48 -1.16
C MET A 364 -2.62 -21.57 -2.68
N LEU A 365 -1.77 -22.47 -3.20
CA LEU A 365 -1.57 -22.67 -4.62
C LEU A 365 -2.82 -23.17 -5.34
N ALA A 366 -3.68 -23.95 -4.66
CA ALA A 366 -4.94 -24.41 -5.21
C ALA A 366 -5.93 -23.24 -5.43
N GLU A 367 -5.99 -22.26 -4.51
CA GLU A 367 -6.85 -21.08 -4.69
C GLU A 367 -6.33 -20.16 -5.81
N ILE A 368 -5.02 -19.96 -5.92
CA ILE A 368 -4.39 -19.30 -7.05
C ILE A 368 -4.75 -20.00 -8.36
N LYS A 369 -4.62 -21.32 -8.39
CA LYS A 369 -4.91 -22.13 -9.58
C LYS A 369 -6.37 -22.00 -10.04
N LYS A 370 -7.33 -21.93 -9.11
CA LYS A 370 -8.74 -21.72 -9.45
C LYS A 370 -8.96 -20.38 -10.19
N LEU A 371 -8.25 -19.31 -9.79
CA LEU A 371 -8.32 -18.00 -10.49
C LEU A 371 -7.62 -18.03 -11.85
N GLN A 372 -6.61 -18.90 -12.02
CA GLN A 372 -5.96 -19.10 -13.32
C GLN A 372 -6.82 -19.92 -14.29
N ASP A 373 -7.47 -20.98 -13.79
CA ASP A 373 -8.18 -21.94 -14.64
C ASP A 373 -9.52 -21.42 -15.16
N ALA A 374 -10.23 -20.64 -14.36
CA ALA A 374 -11.53 -20.10 -14.72
C ALA A 374 -11.69 -18.62 -14.31
N PRO A 375 -12.41 -17.81 -15.12
CA PRO A 375 -12.77 -16.47 -14.71
C PRO A 375 -13.61 -16.50 -13.42
N VAL A 376 -13.40 -15.52 -12.56
CA VAL A 376 -14.20 -15.30 -11.36
C VAL A 376 -15.66 -15.01 -11.72
N SER A 377 -16.61 -15.43 -10.88
CA SER A 377 -18.03 -15.12 -11.11
C SER A 377 -18.30 -13.62 -10.97
N ALA A 378 -19.29 -13.10 -11.73
CA ALA A 378 -19.68 -11.69 -11.66
C ALA A 378 -19.98 -11.24 -10.21
N ARG A 379 -20.70 -12.06 -9.44
CA ARG A 379 -21.04 -11.77 -8.04
C ARG A 379 -19.80 -11.64 -7.14
N GLU A 380 -18.80 -12.49 -7.34
CA GLU A 380 -17.58 -12.48 -6.55
C GLU A 380 -16.68 -11.30 -6.93
N LEU A 381 -16.61 -10.99 -8.25
CA LEU A 381 -15.90 -9.82 -8.76
C LEU A 381 -16.51 -8.52 -8.22
N ASP A 382 -17.85 -8.38 -8.32
CA ASP A 382 -18.55 -7.18 -7.82
C ASP A 382 -18.34 -7.00 -6.31
N LYS A 383 -18.32 -8.10 -5.54
CA LYS A 383 -18.03 -8.05 -4.11
C LYS A 383 -16.61 -7.53 -3.87
N ALA A 384 -15.59 -8.06 -4.56
CA ALA A 384 -14.20 -7.65 -4.40
C ALA A 384 -14.02 -6.16 -4.74
N LYS A 385 -14.58 -5.71 -5.86
CA LYS A 385 -14.60 -4.29 -6.24
C LYS A 385 -15.24 -3.41 -5.18
N ASN A 386 -16.42 -3.80 -4.68
CA ASN A 386 -17.14 -3.03 -3.66
C ASN A 386 -16.36 -2.93 -2.35
N GLN A 387 -15.57 -3.94 -1.98
CA GLN A 387 -14.71 -3.89 -0.81
C GLN A 387 -13.62 -2.80 -0.97
N PHE A 388 -12.90 -2.79 -2.09
CA PHE A 388 -11.89 -1.77 -2.38
C PHE A 388 -12.49 -0.37 -2.49
N ILE A 389 -13.55 -0.21 -3.27
CA ILE A 389 -14.24 1.06 -3.44
C ILE A 389 -14.71 1.62 -2.08
N THR A 390 -15.25 0.76 -1.21
CA THR A 390 -15.71 1.20 0.11
C THR A 390 -14.52 1.63 0.99
N SER A 391 -13.36 0.97 0.91
CA SER A 391 -12.15 1.38 1.63
C SER A 391 -11.70 2.77 1.18
N ILE A 392 -11.50 2.95 -0.12
CA ILE A 392 -11.09 4.24 -0.71
C ILE A 392 -12.08 5.36 -0.36
N LEU A 393 -13.38 5.08 -0.41
CA LEU A 393 -14.41 6.06 -0.05
C LEU A 393 -14.26 6.52 1.40
N ARG A 394 -14.10 5.58 2.34
CA ARG A 394 -13.95 5.88 3.77
C ARG A 394 -12.67 6.66 4.06
N GLU A 395 -11.58 6.29 3.44
CA GLU A 395 -10.30 7.01 3.59
C GLU A 395 -10.44 8.48 3.16
N ARG A 396 -11.13 8.74 2.05
CA ARG A 396 -11.33 10.09 1.51
C ARG A 396 -12.46 10.89 2.17
N GLU A 397 -13.14 10.36 3.18
CA GLU A 397 -14.09 11.12 4.00
C GLU A 397 -13.37 12.20 4.84
N THR A 398 -12.10 11.98 5.20
CA THR A 398 -11.29 12.91 6.01
C THR A 398 -10.40 13.82 5.15
N ASN A 399 -10.00 14.97 5.69
CA ASN A 399 -9.01 15.84 5.04
C ASN A 399 -7.65 15.15 4.92
N GLU A 400 -7.27 14.35 5.93
CA GLU A 400 -6.06 13.56 5.92
C GLU A 400 -6.05 12.53 4.78
N GLY A 401 -7.11 11.73 4.64
CA GLY A 401 -7.19 10.73 3.58
C GLY A 401 -7.26 11.33 2.18
N ARG A 402 -7.85 12.54 2.02
CA ARG A 402 -7.80 13.27 0.73
C ARG A 402 -6.39 13.75 0.42
N ALA A 403 -5.68 14.28 1.41
CA ALA A 403 -4.28 14.70 1.26
C ALA A 403 -3.39 13.49 0.94
N GLN A 404 -3.59 12.36 1.62
CA GLN A 404 -2.88 11.11 1.36
C GLN A 404 -3.06 10.64 -0.08
N ALA A 405 -4.30 10.55 -0.57
CA ALA A 405 -4.61 10.12 -1.92
C ALA A 405 -3.99 11.03 -3.00
N LEU A 406 -3.99 12.36 -2.76
CA LEU A 406 -3.32 13.32 -3.65
C LEU A 406 -1.79 13.13 -3.62
N GLY A 407 -1.21 12.84 -2.45
CA GLY A 407 0.21 12.61 -2.26
C GLY A 407 0.70 11.36 -2.99
N GLU A 408 0.03 10.24 -2.80
CA GLU A 408 0.31 8.98 -3.50
C GLU A 408 0.27 9.17 -5.01
N ALA A 409 -0.82 9.74 -5.53
CA ALA A 409 -0.96 9.98 -6.96
C ALA A 409 0.09 10.97 -7.51
N ALA A 410 0.44 12.01 -6.76
CA ALA A 410 1.38 13.05 -7.21
C ALA A 410 2.83 12.59 -7.15
N VAL A 411 3.22 11.84 -6.10
CA VAL A 411 4.62 11.51 -5.83
C VAL A 411 4.98 10.13 -6.41
N LEU A 412 4.15 9.10 -6.18
CA LEU A 412 4.42 7.74 -6.64
C LEU A 412 3.99 7.50 -8.09
N LEU A 413 2.84 8.09 -8.50
CA LEU A 413 2.31 7.92 -9.86
C LEU A 413 2.60 9.12 -10.78
N GLY A 414 3.12 10.23 -10.24
CA GLY A 414 3.52 11.42 -11.01
C GLY A 414 2.40 12.36 -11.42
N ASP A 415 1.11 12.00 -11.23
CA ASP A 415 -0.04 12.83 -11.61
C ASP A 415 -1.15 12.80 -10.54
N PRO A 416 -1.39 13.90 -9.80
CA PRO A 416 -2.44 13.95 -8.77
C PRO A 416 -3.86 13.78 -9.33
N LYS A 417 -4.08 13.96 -10.64
CA LYS A 417 -5.38 13.74 -11.28
C LYS A 417 -5.81 12.28 -11.26
N LEU A 418 -4.86 11.35 -11.13
CA LEU A 418 -5.15 9.93 -11.04
C LEU A 418 -6.02 9.58 -9.83
N THR A 419 -5.94 10.37 -8.75
CA THR A 419 -6.83 10.26 -7.58
C THR A 419 -8.32 10.33 -7.95
N ASN A 420 -8.68 11.06 -9.01
CA ASN A 420 -10.06 11.23 -9.46
C ASN A 420 -10.50 10.19 -10.50
N THR A 421 -9.64 9.26 -10.89
CA THR A 421 -9.92 8.24 -11.92
C THR A 421 -9.70 6.80 -11.46
N ASP A 422 -9.11 6.59 -10.30
CA ASP A 422 -8.79 5.25 -9.77
C ASP A 422 -10.03 4.38 -9.57
N LEU A 423 -11.12 4.93 -9.04
CA LEU A 423 -12.36 4.17 -8.90
C LEU A 423 -12.96 3.72 -10.24
N ASP A 424 -12.88 4.56 -11.27
CA ASP A 424 -13.35 4.20 -12.60
C ASP A 424 -12.46 3.08 -13.18
N ARG A 425 -11.15 3.12 -12.96
CA ARG A 425 -10.21 2.05 -13.36
C ARG A 425 -10.52 0.74 -12.63
N LEU A 426 -10.69 0.76 -11.31
CA LEU A 426 -11.06 -0.41 -10.51
C LEU A 426 -12.42 -0.99 -10.95
N GLN A 427 -13.41 -0.13 -11.22
CA GLN A 427 -14.71 -0.56 -11.72
C GLN A 427 -14.63 -1.20 -13.11
N ALA A 428 -13.71 -0.74 -13.97
CA ALA A 428 -13.52 -1.28 -15.31
C ALA A 428 -12.85 -2.66 -15.33
N VAL A 429 -12.15 -3.09 -14.27
CA VAL A 429 -11.49 -4.40 -14.21
C VAL A 429 -12.49 -5.52 -14.49
N SER A 430 -12.20 -6.37 -15.46
CA SER A 430 -13.03 -7.53 -15.81
C SER A 430 -12.52 -8.82 -15.16
N ALA A 431 -13.38 -9.85 -15.13
CA ALA A 431 -12.97 -11.19 -14.71
C ALA A 431 -11.85 -11.79 -15.59
N ALA A 432 -11.81 -11.39 -16.86
CA ALA A 432 -10.75 -11.77 -17.78
C ALA A 432 -9.41 -11.09 -17.45
N ASP A 433 -9.42 -9.84 -16.98
CA ASP A 433 -8.22 -9.14 -16.55
C ASP A 433 -7.63 -9.79 -15.31
N VAL A 434 -8.45 -10.11 -14.31
CA VAL A 434 -8.00 -10.86 -13.12
C VAL A 434 -7.38 -12.20 -13.54
N GLN A 435 -8.06 -12.98 -14.37
CA GLN A 435 -7.52 -14.25 -14.84
C GLN A 435 -6.19 -14.08 -15.60
N ARG A 436 -6.07 -13.03 -16.41
CA ARG A 436 -4.88 -12.72 -17.20
C ARG A 436 -3.67 -12.43 -16.28
N VAL A 437 -3.83 -11.56 -15.28
CA VAL A 437 -2.73 -11.24 -14.34
C VAL A 437 -2.36 -12.45 -13.48
N MET A 438 -3.34 -13.25 -13.05
CA MET A 438 -3.08 -14.50 -12.32
C MET A 438 -2.24 -15.49 -13.16
N LYS A 439 -2.51 -15.61 -14.46
CA LYS A 439 -1.69 -16.43 -15.38
C LYS A 439 -0.31 -15.81 -15.66
N LYS A 440 -0.24 -14.48 -15.73
CA LYS A 440 1.00 -13.78 -16.10
C LYS A 440 2.03 -13.81 -14.99
N TYR A 441 1.64 -13.52 -13.76
CA TYR A 441 2.55 -13.29 -12.64
C TYR A 441 2.68 -14.48 -11.67
N PHE A 442 1.63 -15.28 -11.47
CA PHE A 442 1.61 -16.35 -10.47
C PHE A 442 2.13 -17.69 -11.02
N LYS A 443 3.30 -17.65 -11.63
CA LYS A 443 3.99 -18.81 -12.21
C LYS A 443 4.93 -19.42 -11.20
N GLU A 444 5.19 -20.73 -11.33
CA GLU A 444 6.20 -21.42 -10.53
C GLU A 444 7.59 -20.77 -10.67
N SER A 445 7.97 -20.36 -11.88
CA SER A 445 9.25 -19.69 -12.12
C SER A 445 9.38 -18.33 -11.45
N ASN A 446 8.27 -17.69 -11.07
CA ASN A 446 8.23 -16.39 -10.38
C ASN A 446 7.94 -16.52 -8.87
N ARG A 447 7.98 -17.73 -8.31
CA ARG A 447 7.57 -18.02 -6.94
C ARG A 447 8.76 -18.09 -5.98
N LEU A 448 8.64 -17.46 -4.81
CA LEU A 448 9.43 -17.78 -3.64
C LEU A 448 8.53 -18.40 -2.59
N VAL A 449 8.99 -19.46 -1.95
CA VAL A 449 8.31 -20.12 -0.83
C VAL A 449 9.25 -20.13 0.38
N LEU A 450 8.78 -19.59 1.50
CA LEU A 450 9.48 -19.60 2.78
C LEU A 450 8.67 -20.42 3.80
N TYR A 451 9.27 -21.47 4.32
CA TYR A 451 8.78 -22.17 5.51
C TYR A 451 9.49 -21.62 6.73
N TYR A 452 8.74 -21.05 7.66
CA TYR A 452 9.22 -20.52 8.92
C TYR A 452 8.76 -21.46 10.04
N LEU A 453 9.71 -22.21 10.60
CA LEU A 453 9.42 -23.41 11.40
C LEU A 453 9.86 -23.26 12.85
N PRO A 454 9.17 -23.92 13.81
CA PRO A 454 9.65 -24.01 15.19
C PRO A 454 11.07 -24.60 15.28
N GLU A 455 11.93 -24.04 16.10
CA GLU A 455 13.28 -24.58 16.35
C GLU A 455 13.27 -26.06 16.79
N ALA A 456 12.24 -26.47 17.53
CA ALA A 456 12.05 -27.84 17.95
C ALA A 456 11.96 -28.86 16.78
N TRP A 457 11.63 -28.40 15.59
CA TRP A 457 11.55 -29.25 14.39
C TRP A 457 12.90 -29.47 13.72
N LYS A 458 13.92 -28.68 14.05
CA LYS A 458 15.28 -28.80 13.49
C LYS A 458 15.96 -30.10 13.85
N THR A 459 15.75 -30.60 15.08
CA THR A 459 16.31 -31.84 15.58
C THR A 459 15.68 -33.07 14.97
N ASN A 460 14.39 -33.05 14.63
CA ASN A 460 13.68 -34.17 14.04
C ASN A 460 14.06 -34.46 12.58
N HIS A 461 14.56 -33.47 11.83
CA HIS A 461 14.99 -33.64 10.43
C HIS A 461 16.43 -34.16 10.31
N SER A 462 17.27 -33.93 11.31
CA SER A 462 18.65 -34.49 11.37
C SER A 462 18.66 -36.01 11.66
N ALA A 463 17.71 -36.48 12.47
CA ALA A 463 17.59 -37.89 12.83
C ALA A 463 17.13 -38.80 11.66
N THR A 464 16.40 -38.23 10.68
CA THR A 464 15.89 -39.00 9.52
C THR A 464 16.93 -39.19 8.40
N ARG A 465 18.02 -38.41 8.41
CA ARG A 465 19.13 -38.52 7.43
C ARG A 465 20.23 -39.51 7.83
N VAL A 466 20.23 -40.01 9.06
CA VAL A 466 21.25 -40.98 9.53
C VAL A 466 20.85 -42.44 9.27
N ASN A 467 19.61 -42.71 8.84
CA ASN A 467 19.08 -44.05 8.58
C ASN A 467 18.66 -44.27 7.12
N ARG A 468 19.44 -43.77 6.14
CA ARG A 468 19.35 -44.17 4.73
C ARG A 468 20.73 -44.41 4.13
#